data_87b0a241ed5579739d654b86b8d48cb9
#
_entry.id   87b0a241ed5579739d654b86b8d48cb9
#
_cell.length_a   1.000
_cell.length_b   1.000
_cell.length_c   1.000
_cell.angle_alpha   90.00
_cell.angle_beta   90.00
_cell.angle_gamma   90.00
#
_symmetry.space_group_name_H-M   'P 1'
#
loop_
_entity.id
_entity.type
_entity.pdbx_description
1 polymer ?
#
loop_
_entity_poly.entity_id
_entity_poly.type
_entity_poly.pdbx_seq_one_letter_code
_entity_poly.pdbx_strand_id
1 'polypeptide(L)'
;MTSYVWEVLAFAQSLNKVGDDVPTVQNPEYFRDAFLAVQELVNKGLIMAGHDISAGGLITTLLEMCFSNMEGGMEISLNKIKEDDIIKILFAENPGIVIQVKNKHKEEVKKILEDAGIGYVKLGKPTEERHILVEKGDATYQFGIDYLRDVWYSTSYLLDRKQSMNGCAKKNVSRTTRNNLWNLYSTNHSPANFHNSALTPTVVLRQVSKRLLSVKKEPMANAKWPICSIWQDLM
;
A
#
# COMPACT_ATOMS: atom_id res chain seq x y z
N MET A 1 5.35 -17.20 -18.42
CA MET A 1 6.03 -15.93 -18.75
C MET A 1 5.12 -14.82 -18.34
N THR A 2 5.49 -14.06 -17.33
CA THR A 2 4.73 -12.89 -16.87
C THR A 2 4.82 -11.78 -17.92
N SER A 3 3.77 -11.54 -18.68
CA SER A 3 3.73 -10.39 -19.57
C SER A 3 3.32 -9.16 -18.74
N TYR A 4 4.23 -8.22 -18.56
CA TYR A 4 3.88 -6.93 -17.98
C TYR A 4 3.11 -6.14 -19.03
N VAL A 5 1.83 -5.93 -18.79
CA VAL A 5 0.94 -5.18 -19.69
C VAL A 5 1.19 -3.69 -19.50
N TRP A 6 1.41 -2.96 -20.61
CA TRP A 6 1.90 -1.57 -20.58
C TRP A 6 0.87 -0.52 -20.99
N GLU A 7 -0.21 -0.91 -21.62
CA GLU A 7 -0.79 -0.05 -22.62
C GLU A 7 -1.91 0.85 -22.11
N VAL A 8 -2.62 0.46 -21.04
CA VAL A 8 -3.67 1.31 -20.42
C VAL A 8 -3.35 1.62 -18.97
N LEU A 9 -2.08 1.89 -18.68
CA LEU A 9 -1.61 2.23 -17.33
C LEU A 9 -1.65 3.74 -17.11
N ALA A 10 -1.82 4.18 -15.86
CA ALA A 10 -1.74 5.60 -15.51
C ALA A 10 -0.43 6.25 -15.99
N PHE A 11 0.67 5.50 -15.95
CA PHE A 11 1.97 5.95 -16.47
C PHE A 11 1.93 6.20 -17.98
N ALA A 12 1.41 5.27 -18.79
CA ALA A 12 1.27 5.42 -20.24
C ALA A 12 0.32 6.56 -20.59
N GLN A 13 -0.78 6.71 -19.84
CA GLN A 13 -1.72 7.83 -19.98
C GLN A 13 -1.03 9.19 -19.73
N SER A 14 -0.17 9.29 -18.71
CA SER A 14 0.58 10.53 -18.40
C SER A 14 1.52 10.95 -19.54
N LEU A 15 1.95 9.99 -20.36
CA LEU A 15 2.81 10.21 -21.54
C LEU A 15 2.03 10.35 -22.86
N ASN A 16 0.69 10.30 -22.85
CA ASN A 16 -0.16 10.20 -24.03
C ASN A 16 0.22 9.03 -24.98
N LYS A 17 0.64 7.90 -24.39
CA LYS A 17 1.04 6.68 -25.10
C LYS A 17 0.19 5.51 -24.62
N VAL A 18 -1.11 5.60 -24.82
CA VAL A 18 -2.06 4.56 -24.45
C VAL A 18 -2.15 3.54 -25.59
N GLY A 19 -2.01 2.26 -25.27
CA GLY A 19 -2.23 1.15 -26.20
C GLY A 19 -3.56 0.44 -25.94
N ASP A 20 -3.69 -0.77 -26.45
CA ASP A 20 -4.94 -1.53 -26.43
C ASP A 20 -5.02 -2.59 -25.32
N ASP A 21 -3.89 -2.96 -24.72
CA ASP A 21 -3.82 -3.98 -23.68
C ASP A 21 -4.14 -3.40 -22.30
N VAL A 22 -5.02 -4.08 -21.55
CA VAL A 22 -5.42 -3.69 -20.19
C VAL A 22 -4.95 -4.73 -19.16
N PRO A 23 -4.55 -4.30 -17.96
CA PRO A 23 -4.31 -5.21 -16.85
C PRO A 23 -5.57 -6.04 -16.59
N THR A 24 -5.42 -7.35 -16.54
CA THR A 24 -6.55 -8.26 -16.32
C THR A 24 -6.13 -9.47 -15.51
N VAL A 25 -7.09 -10.12 -14.86
CA VAL A 25 -6.88 -11.40 -14.17
C VAL A 25 -6.94 -12.52 -15.22
N GLN A 26 -5.79 -13.11 -15.54
CA GLN A 26 -5.70 -14.20 -16.49
C GLN A 26 -6.08 -15.55 -15.89
N ASN A 27 -5.77 -15.78 -14.63
CA ASN A 27 -6.13 -17.00 -13.90
C ASN A 27 -7.02 -16.67 -12.69
N PRO A 28 -8.36 -16.77 -12.83
CA PRO A 28 -9.31 -16.44 -11.76
C PRO A 28 -9.19 -17.38 -10.54
N GLU A 29 -8.77 -18.62 -10.72
CA GLU A 29 -8.61 -19.59 -9.63
C GLU A 29 -7.40 -19.21 -8.76
N TYR A 30 -6.27 -18.92 -9.38
CA TYR A 30 -5.10 -18.43 -8.67
C TYR A 30 -5.38 -17.11 -7.94
N PHE A 31 -6.11 -16.19 -8.58
CA PHE A 31 -6.52 -14.93 -7.94
C PHE A 31 -7.39 -15.18 -6.69
N ARG A 32 -8.37 -16.10 -6.79
CA ARG A 32 -9.20 -16.52 -5.66
C ARG A 32 -8.33 -17.08 -4.52
N ASP A 33 -7.40 -17.97 -4.84
CA ASP A 33 -6.56 -18.65 -3.85
C ASP A 33 -5.59 -17.66 -3.18
N ALA A 34 -5.02 -16.71 -3.95
CA ALA A 34 -4.24 -15.61 -3.42
C ALA A 34 -5.07 -14.72 -2.47
N PHE A 35 -6.30 -14.38 -2.85
CA PHE A 35 -7.21 -13.62 -1.99
C PHE A 35 -7.51 -14.36 -0.68
N LEU A 36 -7.81 -15.66 -0.74
CA LEU A 36 -8.10 -16.48 0.44
C LEU A 36 -6.87 -16.60 1.35
N ALA A 37 -5.67 -16.79 0.79
CA ALA A 37 -4.42 -16.81 1.57
C ALA A 37 -4.19 -15.48 2.30
N VAL A 38 -4.43 -14.34 1.64
CA VAL A 38 -4.32 -13.01 2.28
C VAL A 38 -5.36 -12.86 3.39
N GLN A 39 -6.60 -13.31 3.18
CA GLN A 39 -7.63 -13.28 4.23
C GLN A 39 -7.22 -14.13 5.44
N GLU A 40 -6.62 -15.29 5.23
CA GLU A 40 -6.07 -16.13 6.31
C GLU A 40 -4.98 -15.38 7.08
N LEU A 41 -4.02 -14.75 6.40
CA LEU A 41 -2.97 -13.96 7.03
C LEU A 41 -3.52 -12.80 7.86
N VAL A 42 -4.56 -12.12 7.36
CA VAL A 42 -5.26 -11.04 8.09
C VAL A 42 -5.96 -11.59 9.33
N ASN A 43 -6.72 -12.68 9.19
CA ASN A 43 -7.46 -13.30 10.29
C ASN A 43 -6.54 -13.81 11.41
N LYS A 44 -5.36 -14.30 11.06
CA LYS A 44 -4.33 -14.73 12.02
C LYS A 44 -3.55 -13.55 12.64
N GLY A 45 -3.77 -12.32 12.15
CA GLY A 45 -3.06 -11.13 12.64
C GLY A 45 -1.57 -11.12 12.30
N LEU A 46 -1.18 -11.76 11.20
CA LEU A 46 0.20 -11.89 10.77
C LEU A 46 0.68 -10.68 9.93
N ILE A 47 -0.27 -9.92 9.33
CA ILE A 47 0.02 -8.73 8.54
C ILE A 47 0.02 -7.50 9.45
N MET A 48 1.06 -6.67 9.31
CA MET A 48 1.20 -5.39 10.01
C MET A 48 0.62 -4.22 9.23
N ALA A 49 0.87 -4.22 7.95
CA ALA A 49 0.34 -3.28 6.96
C ALA A 49 0.24 -4.00 5.62
N GLY A 50 -0.66 -3.56 4.78
CA GLY A 50 -0.82 -4.10 3.44
C GLY A 50 -1.51 -3.11 2.53
N HIS A 51 -1.19 -3.17 1.25
CA HIS A 51 -1.77 -2.34 0.21
C HIS A 51 -1.80 -3.11 -1.09
N ASP A 52 -2.91 -3.01 -1.83
CA ASP A 52 -3.02 -3.57 -3.16
C ASP A 52 -2.21 -2.76 -4.18
N ILE A 53 -1.81 -3.42 -5.25
CA ILE A 53 -1.21 -2.74 -6.40
C ILE A 53 -2.33 -2.33 -7.33
N SER A 54 -2.45 -1.02 -7.53
CA SER A 54 -3.51 -0.38 -8.31
C SER A 54 -2.92 0.67 -9.26
N ALA A 55 -3.66 1.72 -9.59
CA ALA A 55 -3.21 2.79 -10.48
C ALA A 55 -1.85 3.37 -10.05
N GLY A 56 -0.91 3.46 -10.98
CA GLY A 56 0.46 3.90 -10.74
C GLY A 56 1.43 2.79 -10.32
N GLY A 57 0.95 1.54 -10.18
CA GLY A 57 1.79 0.35 -9.98
C GLY A 57 2.47 0.25 -8.61
N LEU A 58 3.51 -0.58 -8.56
CA LEU A 58 4.24 -0.91 -7.32
C LEU A 58 4.81 0.33 -6.63
N ILE A 59 5.38 1.29 -7.37
CA ILE A 59 5.99 2.47 -6.76
C ILE A 59 4.97 3.32 -6.02
N THR A 60 3.78 3.50 -6.60
CA THR A 60 2.69 4.25 -5.95
C THR A 60 2.22 3.53 -4.70
N THR A 61 2.02 2.22 -4.76
CA THR A 61 1.67 1.38 -3.60
C THR A 61 2.67 1.55 -2.45
N LEU A 62 3.98 1.48 -2.73
CA LEU A 62 5.03 1.65 -1.72
C LEU A 62 5.03 3.07 -1.12
N LEU A 63 4.80 4.10 -1.94
CA LEU A 63 4.70 5.49 -1.50
C LEU A 63 3.47 5.68 -0.59
N GLU A 64 2.30 5.18 -0.99
CA GLU A 64 1.05 5.30 -0.23
C GLU A 64 1.14 4.59 1.12
N MET A 65 1.83 3.45 1.20
CA MET A 65 2.13 2.79 2.48
C MET A 65 2.98 3.67 3.41
N CYS A 66 3.78 4.61 2.87
CA CYS A 66 4.59 5.55 3.65
C CYS A 66 3.87 6.86 3.98
N PHE A 67 2.83 7.24 3.24
CA PHE A 67 2.20 8.57 3.36
C PHE A 67 1.53 8.80 4.72
N SER A 68 1.05 7.74 5.34
CA SER A 68 0.37 7.80 6.66
C SER A 68 1.32 8.14 7.82
N ASN A 69 2.63 7.97 7.64
CA ASN A 69 3.64 8.27 8.63
C ASN A 69 4.41 9.55 8.27
N MET A 70 4.96 10.23 9.27
CA MET A 70 5.81 11.40 9.09
C MET A 70 7.29 11.04 9.04
N GLU A 71 7.64 9.87 9.52
CA GLU A 71 9.01 9.38 9.64
C GLU A 71 9.13 8.03 8.96
N GLY A 72 10.35 7.70 8.56
CA GLY A 72 10.67 6.43 7.94
C GLY A 72 10.34 6.35 6.46
N GLY A 73 10.96 5.39 5.83
CA GLY A 73 10.84 5.02 4.43
C GLY A 73 11.13 3.55 4.22
N MET A 74 11.70 3.19 3.08
CA MET A 74 11.94 1.79 2.72
C MET A 74 13.22 1.62 1.90
N GLU A 75 13.91 0.51 2.10
CA GLU A 75 14.90 -0.04 1.18
C GLU A 75 14.30 -1.24 0.46
N ILE A 76 14.26 -1.18 -0.86
CA ILE A 76 13.62 -2.17 -1.74
C ILE A 76 14.66 -2.71 -2.71
N SER A 77 14.78 -4.03 -2.82
CA SER A 77 15.61 -4.71 -3.82
C SER A 77 14.72 -5.49 -4.79
N LEU A 78 14.80 -5.12 -6.06
CA LEU A 78 14.07 -5.76 -7.16
C LEU A 78 14.90 -6.86 -7.86
N ASN A 79 16.07 -7.21 -7.33
CA ASN A 79 17.00 -8.16 -7.95
C ASN A 79 16.43 -9.58 -8.10
N LYS A 80 15.41 -9.93 -7.30
CA LYS A 80 14.73 -11.23 -7.40
C LYS A 80 13.61 -11.27 -8.44
N ILE A 81 13.21 -10.12 -8.96
CA ILE A 81 12.23 -10.02 -10.04
C ILE A 81 12.95 -10.25 -11.36
N LYS A 82 12.43 -11.18 -12.17
CA LYS A 82 13.07 -11.61 -13.43
C LYS A 82 13.00 -10.58 -14.56
N GLU A 83 12.08 -9.60 -14.47
CA GLU A 83 12.00 -8.49 -15.42
C GLU A 83 13.21 -7.57 -15.25
N ASP A 84 13.82 -7.16 -16.35
CA ASP A 84 14.99 -6.27 -16.33
C ASP A 84 14.62 -4.80 -16.44
N ASP A 85 13.49 -4.49 -17.06
CA ASP A 85 13.01 -3.13 -17.23
C ASP A 85 12.39 -2.61 -15.92
N ILE A 86 13.10 -1.68 -15.27
CA ILE A 86 12.69 -1.08 -14.01
C ILE A 86 11.34 -0.35 -14.10
N ILE A 87 11.03 0.25 -15.27
CA ILE A 87 9.78 0.96 -15.48
C ILE A 87 8.62 -0.04 -15.48
N LYS A 88 8.81 -1.19 -16.13
CA LYS A 88 7.84 -2.29 -16.12
C LYS A 88 7.56 -2.76 -14.71
N ILE A 89 8.58 -2.96 -13.90
CA ILE A 89 8.41 -3.43 -12.53
C ILE A 89 7.68 -2.40 -11.67
N LEU A 90 8.08 -1.13 -11.78
CA LEU A 90 7.57 -0.09 -10.88
C LEU A 90 6.17 0.41 -11.23
N PHE A 91 5.84 0.45 -12.52
CA PHE A 91 4.61 1.08 -12.99
C PHE A 91 3.57 0.10 -13.56
N ALA A 92 3.86 -1.20 -13.64
CA ALA A 92 2.83 -2.17 -14.03
C ALA A 92 1.71 -2.23 -12.99
N GLU A 93 0.45 -2.15 -13.45
CA GLU A 93 -0.77 -2.16 -12.64
C GLU A 93 -1.39 -3.56 -12.57
N ASN A 94 -0.55 -4.58 -12.66
CA ASN A 94 -1.02 -5.95 -12.55
C ASN A 94 -1.55 -6.21 -11.14
N PRO A 95 -2.64 -6.98 -10.99
CA PRO A 95 -3.19 -7.32 -9.69
C PRO A 95 -2.13 -7.93 -8.76
N GLY A 96 -1.98 -7.36 -7.59
CA GLY A 96 -1.00 -7.79 -6.61
C GLY A 96 -1.23 -7.11 -5.26
N ILE A 97 -0.49 -7.53 -4.25
CA ILE A 97 -0.54 -6.94 -2.92
C ILE A 97 0.85 -6.86 -2.31
N VAL A 98 1.13 -5.76 -1.65
CA VAL A 98 2.32 -5.57 -0.82
C VAL A 98 1.93 -5.71 0.63
N ILE A 99 2.61 -6.58 1.37
CA ILE A 99 2.37 -6.78 2.80
C ILE A 99 3.63 -6.57 3.62
N GLN A 100 3.45 -6.03 4.81
CA GLN A 100 4.49 -5.91 5.82
C GLN A 100 4.25 -6.93 6.93
N VAL A 101 5.28 -7.71 7.26
CA VAL A 101 5.21 -8.82 8.20
C VAL A 101 6.32 -8.69 9.25
N LYS A 102 6.03 -9.07 10.51
CA LYS A 102 7.07 -9.16 11.56
C LYS A 102 8.05 -10.29 11.26
N ASN A 103 9.33 -10.08 11.54
CA ASN A 103 10.37 -11.10 11.33
C ASN A 103 10.02 -12.46 11.99
N LYS A 104 9.42 -12.43 13.19
CA LYS A 104 9.02 -13.64 13.93
C LYS A 104 7.93 -14.46 13.25
N HIS A 105 7.11 -13.83 12.38
CA HIS A 105 6.02 -14.47 11.65
C HIS A 105 6.38 -14.84 10.21
N LYS A 106 7.59 -14.52 9.78
CA LYS A 106 8.01 -14.68 8.37
C LYS A 106 7.86 -16.12 7.88
N GLU A 107 8.29 -17.11 8.67
CA GLU A 107 8.23 -18.51 8.26
C GLU A 107 6.80 -19.05 8.25
N GLU A 108 5.94 -18.58 9.15
CA GLU A 108 4.52 -18.94 9.17
C GLU A 108 3.79 -18.36 7.94
N VAL A 109 4.03 -17.08 7.62
CA VAL A 109 3.47 -16.43 6.42
C VAL A 109 3.93 -17.14 5.15
N LYS A 110 5.23 -17.43 5.05
CA LYS A 110 5.81 -18.17 3.93
C LYS A 110 5.13 -19.51 3.74
N LYS A 111 4.97 -20.27 4.81
CA LYS A 111 4.30 -21.60 4.76
C LYS A 111 2.86 -21.47 4.25
N ILE A 112 2.08 -20.51 4.73
CA ILE A 112 0.68 -20.32 4.31
C ILE A 112 0.63 -20.01 2.79
N LEU A 113 1.53 -19.15 2.30
CA LEU A 113 1.57 -18.82 0.88
C LEU A 113 2.00 -20.02 0.01
N GLU A 114 3.01 -20.77 0.46
CA GLU A 114 3.49 -21.99 -0.22
C GLU A 114 2.44 -23.12 -0.22
N ASP A 115 1.76 -23.34 0.90
CA ASP A 115 0.68 -24.32 1.02
C ASP A 115 -0.51 -23.97 0.10
N ALA A 116 -0.76 -22.67 -0.14
CA ALA A 116 -1.76 -22.19 -1.06
C ALA A 116 -1.26 -22.10 -2.54
N GLY A 117 0.00 -22.44 -2.81
CA GLY A 117 0.60 -22.34 -4.12
C GLY A 117 0.81 -20.91 -4.63
N ILE A 118 0.89 -19.92 -3.70
CA ILE A 118 1.00 -18.49 -4.06
C ILE A 118 2.45 -18.05 -4.13
N GLY A 119 2.85 -17.52 -5.28
CA GLY A 119 4.15 -16.93 -5.49
C GLY A 119 4.32 -15.61 -4.72
N TYR A 120 5.49 -15.38 -4.14
CA TYR A 120 5.82 -14.16 -3.44
C TYR A 120 7.28 -13.77 -3.61
N VAL A 121 7.58 -12.49 -3.50
CA VAL A 121 8.95 -11.95 -3.52
C VAL A 121 9.18 -11.10 -2.28
N LYS A 122 10.28 -11.37 -1.56
CA LYS A 122 10.73 -10.47 -0.50
C LYS A 122 11.39 -9.25 -1.15
N LEU A 123 10.75 -8.10 -1.03
CA LEU A 123 11.21 -6.85 -1.63
C LEU A 123 12.22 -6.10 -0.78
N GLY A 124 12.03 -6.02 0.55
CA GLY A 124 12.90 -5.17 1.34
C GLY A 124 12.52 -5.04 2.80
N LYS A 125 12.80 -3.89 3.37
CA LYS A 125 12.56 -3.55 4.78
C LYS A 125 12.24 -2.06 4.94
N PRO A 126 11.49 -1.64 5.97
CA PRO A 126 11.38 -0.24 6.35
C PRO A 126 12.70 0.28 6.93
N THR A 127 12.93 1.60 6.79
CA THR A 127 14.09 2.35 7.28
C THR A 127 13.65 3.58 8.05
N GLU A 128 14.58 4.22 8.76
CA GLU A 128 14.32 5.47 9.48
C GLU A 128 14.32 6.68 8.55
N GLU A 129 15.00 6.58 7.42
CA GLU A 129 15.18 7.68 6.48
C GLU A 129 13.90 7.92 5.66
N ARG A 130 13.58 9.18 5.38
CA ARG A 130 12.32 9.61 4.74
C ARG A 130 12.38 9.54 3.21
N HIS A 131 12.81 8.41 2.67
CA HIS A 131 12.80 8.13 1.24
C HIS A 131 12.58 6.64 0.97
N ILE A 132 12.20 6.30 -0.26
CA ILE A 132 12.22 4.94 -0.77
C ILE A 132 13.48 4.79 -1.63
N LEU A 133 14.34 3.87 -1.25
CA LEU A 133 15.51 3.46 -2.01
C LEU A 133 15.19 2.18 -2.76
N VAL A 134 15.35 2.18 -4.08
CA VAL A 134 15.07 1.02 -4.93
C VAL A 134 16.35 0.61 -5.65
N GLU A 135 16.74 -0.65 -5.50
CA GLU A 135 17.92 -1.24 -6.14
C GLU A 135 17.51 -2.26 -7.21
N LYS A 136 18.11 -2.18 -8.39
CA LYS A 136 17.99 -3.16 -9.47
C LYS A 136 19.33 -3.29 -10.19
N GLY A 137 19.98 -4.46 -10.10
CA GLY A 137 21.36 -4.64 -10.56
C GLY A 137 22.31 -3.67 -9.85
N ASP A 138 23.08 -2.92 -10.63
CA ASP A 138 24.00 -1.89 -10.14
C ASP A 138 23.34 -0.50 -10.01
N ALA A 139 22.07 -0.37 -10.42
CA ALA A 139 21.35 0.90 -10.38
C ALA A 139 20.60 1.07 -9.07
N THR A 140 20.64 2.30 -8.55
CA THR A 140 19.91 2.71 -7.35
C THR A 140 19.09 3.95 -7.66
N TYR A 141 17.82 3.92 -7.24
CA TYR A 141 16.86 5.01 -7.44
C TYR A 141 16.33 5.47 -6.09
N GLN A 142 16.26 6.78 -5.90
CA GLN A 142 15.78 7.37 -4.65
C GLN A 142 14.52 8.21 -4.89
N PHE A 143 13.48 7.96 -4.10
CA PHE A 143 12.21 8.65 -4.18
C PHE A 143 11.94 9.39 -2.86
N GLY A 144 11.86 10.72 -2.90
CA GLY A 144 11.55 11.55 -1.74
C GLY A 144 10.06 11.47 -1.38
N ILE A 145 9.74 10.86 -0.25
CA ILE A 145 8.35 10.55 0.13
C ILE A 145 7.51 11.82 0.30
N ASP A 146 8.01 12.81 1.03
CA ASP A 146 7.21 14.01 1.33
C ASP A 146 6.89 14.84 0.09
N TYR A 147 7.87 14.98 -0.80
CA TYR A 147 7.66 15.66 -2.07
C TYR A 147 6.63 14.94 -2.94
N LEU A 148 6.75 13.61 -3.08
CA LEU A 148 5.84 12.82 -3.90
C LEU A 148 4.43 12.72 -3.28
N ARG A 149 4.32 12.72 -1.94
CA ARG A 149 3.02 12.86 -1.25
C ARG A 149 2.34 14.20 -1.58
N ASP A 150 3.09 15.27 -1.54
CA ASP A 150 2.54 16.60 -1.85
C ASP A 150 2.10 16.70 -3.32
N VAL A 151 2.84 16.09 -4.24
CA VAL A 151 2.45 15.96 -5.66
C VAL A 151 1.17 15.12 -5.78
N TRP A 152 1.13 13.95 -5.15
CA TRP A 152 -0.02 13.05 -5.15
C TRP A 152 -1.29 13.73 -4.63
N TYR A 153 -1.17 14.52 -3.57
CA TYR A 153 -2.30 15.21 -2.95
C TYR A 153 -2.72 16.49 -3.69
N SER A 154 -1.89 17.02 -4.55
CA SER A 154 -2.09 18.34 -5.19
C SER A 154 -3.41 18.45 -5.95
N THR A 155 -3.81 17.42 -6.69
CA THR A 155 -5.08 17.40 -7.44
C THR A 155 -6.30 17.45 -6.50
N SER A 156 -6.29 16.67 -5.45
CA SER A 156 -7.34 16.68 -4.41
C SER A 156 -7.42 18.03 -3.72
N TYR A 157 -6.27 18.66 -3.46
CA TYR A 157 -6.21 20.01 -2.90
C TYR A 157 -6.84 21.07 -3.82
N LEU A 158 -6.56 21.01 -5.13
CA LEU A 158 -7.14 21.94 -6.10
C LEU A 158 -8.66 21.81 -6.18
N LEU A 159 -9.18 20.59 -6.08
CA LEU A 159 -10.62 20.32 -6.02
C LEU A 159 -11.23 20.83 -4.71
N ASP A 160 -10.61 20.50 -3.56
CA ASP A 160 -11.07 20.93 -2.23
C ASP A 160 -11.12 22.46 -2.13
N ARG A 161 -10.15 23.19 -2.71
CA ARG A 161 -10.16 24.65 -2.82
C ARG A 161 -11.39 25.21 -3.51
N LYS A 162 -11.96 24.50 -4.48
CA LYS A 162 -13.16 24.94 -5.22
C LYS A 162 -14.45 24.62 -4.46
N GLN A 163 -14.45 23.59 -3.65
CA GLN A 163 -15.62 23.06 -2.98
C GLN A 163 -15.76 23.54 -1.54
N SER A 164 -14.66 23.84 -0.87
CA SER A 164 -14.65 24.22 0.54
C SER A 164 -14.59 25.74 0.73
N MET A 165 -15.00 26.20 1.94
CA MET A 165 -14.88 27.62 2.32
C MET A 165 -13.41 28.07 2.28
N ASN A 166 -13.21 29.35 2.04
CA ASN A 166 -11.87 29.97 1.98
C ASN A 166 -10.98 29.58 3.16
N GLY A 167 -9.82 29.01 2.85
CA GLY A 167 -8.81 28.60 3.82
C GLY A 167 -8.98 27.19 4.38
N CYS A 168 -10.13 26.52 4.20
CA CYS A 168 -10.36 25.16 4.72
C CYS A 168 -9.49 24.12 4.00
N ALA A 169 -9.40 24.18 2.67
CA ALA A 169 -8.54 23.29 1.89
C ALA A 169 -7.07 23.36 2.35
N LYS A 170 -6.54 24.58 2.60
CA LYS A 170 -5.18 24.75 3.13
C LYS A 170 -4.99 24.11 4.51
N LYS A 171 -6.00 24.21 5.38
CA LYS A 171 -5.96 23.56 6.71
C LYS A 171 -6.02 22.03 6.57
N ASN A 172 -6.83 21.51 5.64
CA ASN A 172 -6.94 20.09 5.39
C ASN A 172 -5.60 19.51 4.90
N VAL A 173 -4.97 20.15 3.91
CA VAL A 173 -3.62 19.75 3.44
C VAL A 173 -2.63 19.74 4.60
N SER A 174 -2.55 20.81 5.39
CA SER A 174 -1.60 20.87 6.50
C SER A 174 -1.85 19.80 7.56
N ARG A 175 -3.09 19.39 7.78
CA ARG A 175 -3.43 18.28 8.67
C ARG A 175 -3.02 16.93 8.08
N THR A 176 -3.31 16.69 6.80
CA THR A 176 -3.01 15.43 6.12
C THR A 176 -1.51 15.22 5.93
N THR A 177 -0.77 16.31 5.66
CA THR A 177 0.66 16.25 5.33
C THR A 177 1.59 16.47 6.52
N ARG A 178 1.11 17.00 7.64
CA ARG A 178 1.95 17.40 8.80
C ARG A 178 1.49 16.85 10.15
N ASN A 179 0.30 16.28 10.25
CA ASN A 179 -0.22 15.78 11.52
C ASN A 179 -0.28 14.26 11.55
N ASN A 180 0.54 13.69 12.40
CA ASN A 180 0.73 12.26 12.66
C ASN A 180 -0.45 11.52 13.29
N LEU A 181 -1.51 12.20 13.66
CA LEU A 181 -2.55 11.58 14.44
C LEU A 181 -3.91 11.82 13.78
N TRP A 182 -4.39 10.80 13.09
CA TRP A 182 -5.82 10.58 12.98
C TRP A 182 -6.35 10.29 14.40
N ASN A 183 -6.41 11.32 15.23
CA ASN A 183 -7.21 11.27 16.44
C ASN A 183 -8.68 11.32 15.98
N LEU A 184 -9.22 10.16 15.64
CA LEU A 184 -10.66 9.96 15.54
C LEU A 184 -11.21 10.09 16.95
N TYR A 185 -11.35 11.32 17.42
CA TYR A 185 -12.25 11.60 18.53
C TYR A 185 -13.66 11.42 18.00
N SER A 186 -14.20 10.23 18.18
CA SER A 186 -15.65 10.06 18.22
C SER A 186 -16.12 10.87 19.42
N THR A 187 -16.49 12.12 19.21
CA THR A 187 -17.29 12.85 20.18
C THR A 187 -18.63 12.13 20.23
N ASN A 188 -19.12 11.81 21.41
CA ASN A 188 -20.46 11.24 21.65
C ASN A 188 -21.61 12.12 21.12
N HIS A 189 -21.31 13.16 20.35
CA HIS A 189 -22.20 14.17 19.80
C HIS A 189 -22.16 14.19 18.26
N SER A 190 -21.77 13.09 17.60
CA SER A 190 -21.99 12.97 16.16
C SER A 190 -23.51 12.92 15.92
N PRO A 191 -24.09 13.86 15.14
CA PRO A 191 -25.52 13.81 14.79
C PRO A 191 -25.87 12.63 13.87
N ALA A 192 -24.89 11.85 13.44
CA ALA A 192 -25.10 10.59 12.75
C ALA A 192 -25.55 9.53 13.76
N ASN A 193 -26.85 9.48 13.97
CA ASN A 193 -27.50 8.51 14.82
C ASN A 193 -27.56 7.17 14.08
N PHE A 194 -26.49 6.38 14.17
CA PHE A 194 -26.38 5.04 13.55
C PHE A 194 -27.31 4.00 14.16
N HIS A 195 -28.10 4.37 15.19
CA HIS A 195 -29.02 3.46 15.84
C HIS A 195 -30.24 3.08 14.99
N ASN A 196 -30.52 3.80 13.90
CA ASN A 196 -31.67 3.54 13.02
C ASN A 196 -31.30 2.91 11.67
N SER A 197 -30.05 2.63 11.37
CA SER A 197 -29.68 1.84 10.21
C SER A 197 -29.56 0.37 10.61
N ALA A 198 -30.21 -0.51 9.86
CA ALA A 198 -30.16 -1.97 10.05
C ALA A 198 -28.74 -2.60 9.92
N LEU A 199 -27.74 -1.77 9.72
CA LEU A 199 -26.33 -2.08 9.79
C LEU A 199 -25.85 -1.70 11.18
N THR A 200 -25.69 -2.67 12.06
CA THR A 200 -25.00 -2.50 13.34
C THR A 200 -23.49 -2.44 13.10
N PRO A 201 -22.87 -1.25 13.03
CA PRO A 201 -21.40 -1.14 12.81
C PRO A 201 -20.60 -1.55 14.04
N THR A 202 -21.27 -1.93 15.11
CA THR A 202 -20.70 -2.12 16.44
C THR A 202 -19.62 -3.22 16.49
N VAL A 203 -19.68 -4.19 15.61
CA VAL A 203 -18.71 -5.31 15.62
C VAL A 203 -17.44 -4.95 14.85
N VAL A 204 -17.56 -4.32 13.68
CA VAL A 204 -16.42 -3.98 12.83
C VAL A 204 -15.60 -2.84 13.43
N LEU A 205 -16.25 -1.79 13.91
CA LEU A 205 -15.56 -0.64 14.53
C LEU A 205 -14.94 -0.97 15.89
N ARG A 206 -15.54 -1.86 16.69
CA ARG A 206 -14.91 -2.30 17.95
C ARG A 206 -13.70 -3.19 17.74
N GLN A 207 -13.65 -4.02 16.71
CA GLN A 207 -12.48 -4.82 16.40
C GLN A 207 -11.37 -3.98 15.77
N VAL A 208 -11.71 -3.07 14.86
CA VAL A 208 -10.74 -2.16 14.23
C VAL A 208 -10.19 -1.17 15.26
N SER A 209 -11.02 -0.55 16.09
CA SER A 209 -10.55 0.40 17.11
C SER A 209 -9.73 -0.26 18.22
N LYS A 210 -10.08 -1.47 18.68
CA LYS A 210 -9.27 -2.19 19.67
C LYS A 210 -7.92 -2.65 19.09
N ARG A 211 -7.86 -3.04 17.82
CA ARG A 211 -6.59 -3.40 17.16
C ARG A 211 -5.74 -2.19 16.80
N LEU A 212 -6.33 -1.07 16.38
CA LEU A 212 -5.61 0.19 16.15
C LEU A 212 -5.11 0.82 17.47
N LEU A 213 -5.86 0.70 18.56
CA LEU A 213 -5.45 1.21 19.88
C LEU A 213 -4.48 0.28 20.61
N SER A 214 -4.38 -1.00 20.23
CA SER A 214 -3.43 -1.96 20.80
C SER A 214 -2.08 -1.96 20.08
N VAL A 215 -1.91 -1.24 18.99
CA VAL A 215 -0.58 -0.94 18.44
C VAL A 215 0.06 0.09 19.38
N LYS A 216 0.55 -0.41 20.52
CA LYS A 216 1.49 0.36 21.34
C LYS A 216 2.60 0.86 20.42
N LYS A 217 2.87 2.16 20.50
CA LYS A 217 4.06 2.82 19.95
C LYS A 217 5.32 2.05 20.41
N GLU A 218 5.69 1.01 19.67
CA GLU A 218 7.10 0.65 19.65
C GLU A 218 7.75 1.64 18.68
N PRO A 219 8.80 2.36 19.09
CA PRO A 219 9.49 3.27 18.20
C PRO A 219 9.96 2.47 16.98
N MET A 220 9.66 2.94 15.76
CA MET A 220 10.03 2.30 14.50
C MET A 220 11.54 2.06 14.38
N ALA A 221 12.35 2.75 15.16
CA ALA A 221 13.81 2.72 15.18
C ALA A 221 14.44 1.31 15.34
N ASN A 222 13.70 0.33 15.87
CA ASN A 222 14.24 -1.02 16.10
C ASN A 222 13.51 -2.15 15.38
N ALA A 223 12.49 -1.85 14.59
CA ALA A 223 11.71 -2.88 13.90
C ALA A 223 12.28 -3.16 12.51
N LYS A 224 13.27 -4.05 12.42
CA LYS A 224 13.72 -4.65 11.15
C LYS A 224 12.65 -5.61 10.64
N TRP A 225 11.63 -5.09 9.93
CA TRP A 225 10.53 -5.89 9.45
C TRP A 225 10.61 -6.04 7.93
N PRO A 226 10.59 -7.26 7.40
CA PRO A 226 10.61 -7.46 5.97
C PRO A 226 9.31 -6.99 5.32
N ILE A 227 9.44 -6.32 4.19
CA ILE A 227 8.34 -6.04 3.26
C ILE A 227 8.31 -7.20 2.27
N CYS A 228 7.15 -7.78 2.07
CA CYS A 228 6.94 -8.88 1.13
C CYS A 228 5.82 -8.51 0.16
N SER A 229 6.03 -8.70 -1.13
CA SER A 229 4.97 -8.61 -2.12
C SER A 229 4.55 -10.02 -2.57
N ILE A 230 3.27 -10.21 -2.75
CA ILE A 230 2.69 -11.42 -3.34
C ILE A 230 2.62 -11.17 -4.83
N TRP A 231 3.64 -11.68 -5.54
CA TRP A 231 3.88 -11.24 -6.92
C TRP A 231 4.33 -12.37 -7.78
N GLN A 232 3.92 -13.39 -8.08
CA GLN A 232 4.63 -14.13 -9.09
C GLN A 232 3.84 -14.94 -10.14
N ASP A 233 2.60 -15.26 -9.97
CA ASP A 233 1.92 -16.12 -10.93
C ASP A 233 0.46 -15.72 -11.24
N LEU A 234 0.13 -14.42 -11.07
CA LEU A 234 -1.21 -13.92 -11.42
C LEU A 234 -1.41 -13.70 -12.94
N MET A 235 -0.45 -14.17 -13.76
CA MET A 235 -0.54 -14.09 -15.22
C MET A 235 -0.27 -15.42 -15.89
#